data_2716441ed790b40c969b3f7e8ca77d44
#
_entry.id   2716441ed790b40c969b3f7e8ca77d44
#
_cell.length_a   1.000
_cell.length_b   1.000
_cell.length_c   1.000
_cell.angle_alpha   90.00
_cell.angle_beta   90.00
_cell.angle_gamma   90.00
#
_symmetry.space_group_name_H-M   'P 1'
#
loop_
_entity.id
_entity.type
_entity.pdbx_description
1 polymer ?
#
loop_
_entity_poly.entity_id
_entity_poly.type
_entity_poly.pdbx_seq_one_letter_code
_entity_poly.pdbx_strand_id
1 'polypeptide(L)'
;MILKRTISKEEVKEMPKAAFPGRIHVIQTESEAEKAVAYLQSQAILGIDSETRPSFTKGHSHKVALLQISSDECCFLFRLNMTGLTQPIIELLENPEVIKVGLSLKDDFMMLHKRAPFNQQACIELQEYVRPFGIQDKSLQKIYGILFREKISKSQRLSNWEADVLTDAQKQYAATDAWACLNIYHLL
;
A
#
# COMPACT_ATOMS: atom_id res chain seq x y z
N MET A 1 5.65 5.77 -25.92
CA MET A 1 6.63 6.29 -24.94
C MET A 1 7.69 5.21 -24.73
N ILE A 2 8.97 5.52 -24.91
CA ILE A 2 10.06 4.56 -24.62
C ILE A 2 10.37 4.70 -23.14
N LEU A 3 10.07 3.65 -22.38
CA LEU A 3 10.34 3.63 -20.94
C LEU A 3 11.78 3.18 -20.68
N LYS A 4 12.40 3.75 -19.65
CA LYS A 4 13.69 3.25 -19.15
C LYS A 4 13.48 1.85 -18.52
N ARG A 5 14.42 0.95 -18.73
CA ARG A 5 14.39 -0.39 -18.10
C ARG A 5 14.72 -0.30 -16.62
N THR A 6 15.65 0.58 -16.28
CA THR A 6 16.13 0.80 -14.91
C THR A 6 16.41 2.28 -14.68
N ILE A 7 16.47 2.69 -13.42
CA ILE A 7 16.79 4.04 -13.00
C ILE A 7 17.70 4.00 -11.77
N SER A 8 18.65 4.93 -11.66
CA SER A 8 19.54 4.99 -10.51
C SER A 8 18.87 5.66 -9.29
N LYS A 9 19.41 5.40 -8.10
CA LYS A 9 18.96 6.10 -6.88
C LYS A 9 19.22 7.60 -6.95
N GLU A 10 20.33 7.97 -7.58
CA GLU A 10 20.73 9.39 -7.79
C GLU A 10 19.72 10.11 -8.67
N GLU A 11 19.31 9.49 -9.77
CA GLU A 11 18.27 10.07 -10.64
C GLU A 11 16.94 10.25 -9.89
N VAL A 12 16.52 9.25 -9.11
CA VAL A 12 15.28 9.35 -8.30
C VAL A 12 15.37 10.47 -7.27
N LYS A 13 16.54 10.63 -6.63
CA LYS A 13 16.75 11.64 -5.59
C LYS A 13 16.48 13.07 -6.07
N GLU A 14 16.81 13.37 -7.33
CA GLU A 14 16.65 14.70 -7.94
C GLU A 14 15.21 14.98 -8.43
N MET A 15 14.32 14.01 -8.39
CA MET A 15 12.94 14.17 -8.84
C MET A 15 12.08 14.94 -7.83
N PRO A 16 11.05 15.67 -8.31
CA PRO A 16 10.07 16.26 -7.41
C PRO A 16 9.33 15.18 -6.62
N LYS A 17 8.90 15.53 -5.42
CA LYS A 17 8.24 14.58 -4.50
C LYS A 17 6.77 14.39 -4.89
N ALA A 18 6.35 13.15 -5.04
CA ALA A 18 4.95 12.78 -5.16
C ALA A 18 4.29 12.71 -3.77
N ALA A 19 3.02 13.06 -3.70
CA ALA A 19 2.22 12.95 -2.49
C ALA A 19 0.76 12.69 -2.87
N PHE A 20 0.10 11.79 -2.14
CA PHE A 20 -1.32 11.52 -2.33
C PHE A 20 -2.14 12.81 -2.14
N PRO A 21 -2.92 13.23 -3.15
CA PRO A 21 -3.64 14.51 -3.09
C PRO A 21 -5.04 14.39 -2.47
N GLY A 22 -5.51 13.18 -2.23
CA GLY A 22 -6.87 12.90 -1.79
C GLY A 22 -7.06 12.94 -0.27
N ARG A 23 -8.21 12.43 0.15
CA ARG A 23 -8.58 12.34 1.57
C ARG A 23 -8.00 11.10 2.21
N ILE A 24 -7.47 11.26 3.42
CA ILE A 24 -6.92 10.17 4.21
C ILE A 24 -7.82 9.95 5.43
N HIS A 25 -8.33 8.74 5.58
CA HIS A 25 -9.17 8.33 6.70
C HIS A 25 -8.44 7.30 7.55
N VAL A 26 -8.22 7.61 8.81
CA VAL A 26 -7.64 6.68 9.79
C VAL A 26 -8.77 5.89 10.43
N ILE A 27 -8.70 4.57 10.33
CA ILE A 27 -9.74 3.65 10.81
C ILE A 27 -9.24 2.93 12.06
N GLN A 28 -9.91 3.13 13.18
CA GLN A 28 -9.49 2.65 14.50
C GLN A 28 -10.53 1.80 15.22
N THR A 29 -11.74 1.65 14.65
CA THR A 29 -12.83 0.85 15.21
C THR A 29 -13.44 -0.07 14.16
N GLU A 30 -14.10 -1.15 14.61
CA GLU A 30 -14.80 -2.06 13.70
C GLU A 30 -15.93 -1.37 12.93
N SER A 31 -16.66 -0.46 13.59
CA SER A 31 -17.73 0.31 12.95
C SER A 31 -17.21 1.20 11.84
N GLU A 32 -16.08 1.88 12.05
CA GLU A 32 -15.43 2.67 11.02
C GLU A 32 -14.93 1.78 9.86
N ALA A 33 -14.37 0.62 10.19
CA ALA A 33 -13.89 -0.34 9.18
C ALA A 33 -15.05 -0.85 8.29
N GLU A 34 -16.19 -1.14 8.86
CA GLU A 34 -17.37 -1.59 8.12
C GLU A 34 -17.84 -0.53 7.12
N LYS A 35 -17.91 0.73 7.53
CA LYS A 35 -18.30 1.84 6.65
C LYS A 35 -17.26 2.09 5.55
N ALA A 36 -15.99 2.06 5.89
CA ALA A 36 -14.89 2.22 4.93
C ALA A 36 -14.91 1.13 3.87
N VAL A 37 -15.07 -0.12 4.29
CA VAL A 37 -15.14 -1.28 3.38
C VAL A 37 -16.37 -1.19 2.47
N ALA A 38 -17.52 -0.74 2.96
CA ALA A 38 -18.71 -0.54 2.13
C ALA A 38 -18.42 0.40 0.94
N TYR A 39 -17.70 1.50 1.18
CA TYR A 39 -17.24 2.39 0.12
C TYR A 39 -16.24 1.69 -0.83
N LEU A 40 -15.24 1.01 -0.28
CA LEU A 40 -14.20 0.35 -1.07
C LEU A 40 -14.75 -0.78 -1.94
N GLN A 41 -15.77 -1.51 -1.49
CA GLN A 41 -16.46 -2.54 -2.26
C GLN A 41 -17.17 -1.99 -3.51
N SER A 42 -17.46 -0.69 -3.56
CA SER A 42 -18.04 -0.04 -4.73
C SER A 42 -17.03 0.32 -5.81
N GLN A 43 -15.74 0.17 -5.53
CA GLN A 43 -14.65 0.49 -6.45
C GLN A 43 -14.27 -0.74 -7.29
N ALA A 44 -13.91 -0.53 -8.54
CA ALA A 44 -13.44 -1.62 -9.40
C ALA A 44 -12.00 -2.04 -9.09
N ILE A 45 -11.15 -1.07 -8.77
CA ILE A 45 -9.71 -1.26 -8.57
C ILE A 45 -9.25 -0.41 -7.39
N LEU A 46 -8.42 -1.02 -6.55
CA LEU A 46 -7.84 -0.40 -5.36
C LEU A 46 -6.33 -0.59 -5.32
N GLY A 47 -5.61 0.39 -4.80
CA GLY A 47 -4.20 0.24 -4.41
C GLY A 47 -4.10 -0.28 -2.97
N ILE A 48 -3.15 -1.14 -2.70
CA ILE A 48 -2.99 -1.77 -1.38
C ILE A 48 -1.51 -1.81 -0.97
N ASP A 49 -1.26 -1.56 0.32
CA ASP A 49 0.05 -1.72 0.94
C ASP A 49 -0.13 -2.00 2.43
N SER A 50 0.92 -2.35 3.14
CA SER A 50 0.88 -2.57 4.58
C SER A 50 2.14 -2.07 5.27
N GLU A 51 2.03 -1.75 6.56
CA GLU A 51 3.14 -1.30 7.38
C GLU A 51 3.22 -2.10 8.67
N THR A 52 4.45 -2.43 9.06
CA THR A 52 4.74 -3.16 10.29
C THR A 52 5.74 -2.37 11.10
N ARG A 53 5.50 -2.24 12.40
CA ARG A 53 6.48 -1.65 13.32
C ARG A 53 7.79 -2.42 13.21
N PRO A 54 8.92 -1.74 12.96
CA PRO A 54 10.21 -2.42 12.88
C PRO A 54 10.62 -3.00 14.23
N SER A 55 11.26 -4.17 14.21
CA SER A 55 11.89 -4.77 15.38
C SER A 55 13.39 -4.72 15.22
N PHE A 56 14.07 -4.14 16.19
CA PHE A 56 15.51 -4.08 16.25
C PHE A 56 16.11 -5.15 17.18
N THR A 57 15.26 -6.00 17.75
CA THR A 57 15.63 -7.09 18.65
C THR A 57 15.56 -8.42 17.89
N LYS A 58 16.67 -9.16 17.88
CA LYS A 58 16.75 -10.48 17.23
C LYS A 58 15.69 -11.44 17.80
N GLY A 59 14.98 -12.13 16.92
CA GLY A 59 13.96 -13.10 17.31
C GLY A 59 12.59 -12.50 17.68
N HIS A 60 12.45 -11.18 17.67
CA HIS A 60 11.18 -10.48 17.86
C HIS A 60 10.67 -9.92 16.54
N SER A 61 9.38 -10.15 16.25
CA SER A 61 8.68 -9.53 15.12
C SER A 61 7.31 -9.04 15.57
N HIS A 62 6.87 -7.95 14.95
CA HIS A 62 5.53 -7.41 15.17
C HIS A 62 4.59 -7.89 14.07
N LYS A 63 3.30 -7.98 14.37
CA LYS A 63 2.27 -8.20 13.36
C LYS A 63 2.05 -6.92 12.56
N VAL A 64 1.49 -7.04 11.36
CA VAL A 64 1.11 -5.87 10.55
C VAL A 64 0.27 -4.91 11.38
N ALA A 65 0.71 -3.65 11.47
CA ALA A 65 0.04 -2.61 12.26
C ALA A 65 -0.95 -1.80 11.42
N LEU A 66 -0.66 -1.61 10.13
CA LEU A 66 -1.43 -0.77 9.23
C LEU A 66 -1.66 -1.49 7.90
N LEU A 67 -2.90 -1.44 7.43
CA LEU A 67 -3.26 -1.85 6.07
C LEU A 67 -3.80 -0.62 5.35
N GLN A 68 -3.11 -0.20 4.28
CA GLN A 68 -3.55 0.92 3.46
C GLN A 68 -4.32 0.41 2.25
N ILE A 69 -5.51 0.96 2.03
CA ILE A 69 -6.32 0.67 0.84
C ILE A 69 -6.81 1.98 0.25
N SER A 70 -6.42 2.25 -0.99
CA SER A 70 -6.68 3.53 -1.67
C SER A 70 -7.54 3.35 -2.91
N SER A 71 -8.56 4.20 -3.04
CA SER A 71 -9.15 4.57 -4.32
C SER A 71 -8.41 5.77 -4.89
N ASP A 72 -8.84 6.30 -6.03
CA ASP A 72 -8.27 7.52 -6.61
C ASP A 72 -8.48 8.76 -5.71
N GLU A 73 -9.58 8.79 -4.97
CA GLU A 73 -9.99 9.95 -4.18
C GLU A 73 -9.71 9.84 -2.68
N CYS A 74 -9.77 8.63 -2.14
CA CYS A 74 -9.68 8.39 -0.70
C CYS A 74 -8.71 7.24 -0.40
N CYS A 75 -7.90 7.41 0.64
CA CYS A 75 -7.11 6.33 1.21
C CYS A 75 -7.54 6.06 2.65
N PHE A 76 -7.75 4.79 2.95
CA PHE A 76 -8.12 4.31 4.28
C PHE A 76 -6.93 3.63 4.93
N LEU A 77 -6.57 4.09 6.10
CA LEU A 77 -5.51 3.54 6.92
C LEU A 77 -6.12 2.71 8.05
N PHE A 78 -6.26 1.42 7.81
CA PHE A 78 -6.82 0.49 8.80
C PHE A 78 -5.76 0.16 9.84
N ARG A 79 -5.94 0.63 11.07
CA ARG A 79 -5.03 0.39 12.18
C ARG A 79 -5.28 -0.99 12.80
N LEU A 80 -4.65 -2.02 12.21
CA LEU A 80 -4.85 -3.40 12.61
C LEU A 80 -4.36 -3.70 14.04
N ASN A 81 -3.44 -2.90 14.55
CA ASN A 81 -3.02 -2.99 15.95
C ASN A 81 -4.15 -2.59 16.93
N MET A 82 -5.17 -1.90 16.46
CA MET A 82 -6.35 -1.50 17.27
C MET A 82 -7.57 -2.37 17.01
N THR A 83 -7.83 -2.73 15.74
CA THR A 83 -9.05 -3.45 15.35
C THR A 83 -8.82 -4.94 15.09
N GLY A 84 -7.58 -5.34 14.81
CA GLY A 84 -7.32 -6.63 14.17
C GLY A 84 -7.75 -6.62 12.70
N LEU A 85 -7.66 -7.77 12.07
CA LEU A 85 -8.16 -7.97 10.70
C LEU A 85 -9.64 -8.35 10.78
N THR A 86 -10.51 -7.35 10.63
CA THR A 86 -11.96 -7.51 10.80
C THR A 86 -12.60 -8.27 9.64
N GLN A 87 -13.78 -8.83 9.87
CA GLN A 87 -14.51 -9.60 8.84
C GLN A 87 -14.80 -8.78 7.58
N PRO A 88 -15.25 -7.51 7.64
CA PRO A 88 -15.42 -6.69 6.45
C PRO A 88 -14.15 -6.53 5.62
N ILE A 89 -13.00 -6.34 6.26
CA ILE A 89 -11.70 -6.24 5.56
C ILE A 89 -11.38 -7.58 4.87
N ILE A 90 -11.59 -8.70 5.53
CA ILE A 90 -11.40 -10.04 4.96
C ILE A 90 -12.28 -10.22 3.72
N GLU A 91 -13.54 -9.85 3.80
CA GLU A 91 -14.47 -9.94 2.67
C GLU A 91 -14.01 -9.10 1.47
N LEU A 92 -13.45 -7.91 1.71
CA LEU A 92 -12.87 -7.09 0.66
C LEU A 92 -11.65 -7.77 0.01
N LEU A 93 -10.76 -8.33 0.81
CA LEU A 93 -9.57 -9.03 0.32
C LEU A 93 -9.92 -10.28 -0.47
N GLU A 94 -11.02 -10.94 -0.12
CA GLU A 94 -11.52 -12.16 -0.77
C GLU A 94 -12.44 -11.87 -1.98
N ASN A 95 -12.87 -10.62 -2.18
CA ASN A 95 -13.81 -10.29 -3.24
C ASN A 95 -13.14 -10.36 -4.63
N PRO A 96 -13.55 -11.29 -5.52
CA PRO A 96 -12.99 -11.42 -6.86
C PRO A 96 -13.39 -10.29 -7.81
N GLU A 97 -14.42 -9.51 -7.48
CA GLU A 97 -14.92 -8.42 -8.33
C GLU A 97 -14.17 -7.11 -8.10
N VAL A 98 -13.38 -7.01 -7.03
CA VAL A 98 -12.58 -5.82 -6.72
C VAL A 98 -11.10 -6.16 -6.86
N ILE A 99 -10.43 -5.53 -7.81
CA ILE A 99 -9.00 -5.73 -8.04
C ILE A 99 -8.19 -4.97 -6.98
N LYS A 100 -7.22 -5.64 -6.37
CA LYS A 100 -6.25 -5.04 -5.43
C LYS A 100 -4.88 -5.08 -6.06
N VAL A 101 -4.27 -3.91 -6.24
CA VAL A 101 -2.96 -3.75 -6.87
C VAL A 101 -1.93 -3.35 -5.83
N GLY A 102 -0.84 -4.05 -5.76
CA GLY A 102 0.24 -3.74 -4.82
C GLY A 102 1.59 -4.26 -5.30
N LEU A 103 2.59 -4.00 -4.51
CA LEU A 103 3.97 -4.38 -4.80
C LEU A 103 4.51 -5.26 -3.68
N SER A 104 5.14 -6.40 -4.03
CA SER A 104 5.59 -7.43 -3.07
C SER A 104 4.44 -8.00 -2.22
N LEU A 105 3.29 -8.19 -2.81
CA LEU A 105 2.07 -8.63 -2.13
C LEU A 105 2.19 -9.99 -1.45
N LYS A 106 3.06 -10.87 -1.95
CA LYS A 106 3.30 -12.17 -1.31
C LYS A 106 3.76 -12.00 0.13
N ASP A 107 4.65 -11.04 0.37
CA ASP A 107 5.17 -10.76 1.72
C ASP A 107 4.09 -10.13 2.60
N ASP A 108 3.34 -9.16 2.06
CA ASP A 108 2.23 -8.51 2.78
C ASP A 108 1.18 -9.53 3.21
N PHE A 109 0.72 -10.39 2.30
CA PHE A 109 -0.28 -11.40 2.63
C PHE A 109 0.23 -12.46 3.60
N MET A 110 1.49 -12.87 3.46
CA MET A 110 2.10 -13.79 4.42
C MET A 110 2.06 -13.22 5.85
N MET A 111 2.33 -11.92 5.98
CA MET A 111 2.27 -11.24 7.28
C MET A 111 0.84 -11.01 7.75
N LEU A 112 -0.09 -10.65 6.86
CA LEU A 112 -1.50 -10.48 7.20
C LEU A 112 -2.15 -11.78 7.65
N HIS A 113 -1.78 -12.94 7.09
CA HIS A 113 -2.27 -14.26 7.50
C HIS A 113 -1.89 -14.61 8.94
N LYS A 114 -0.89 -13.96 9.53
CA LYS A 114 -0.59 -14.11 10.96
C LYS A 114 -1.65 -13.49 11.86
N ARG A 115 -2.51 -12.61 11.33
CA ARG A 115 -3.62 -12.03 12.07
C ARG A 115 -4.90 -12.85 11.96
N ALA A 116 -5.22 -13.35 10.78
CA ALA A 116 -6.41 -14.16 10.52
C ALA A 116 -6.26 -14.90 9.19
N PRO A 117 -6.90 -16.08 9.04
CA PRO A 117 -6.92 -16.80 7.77
C PRO A 117 -7.89 -16.12 6.79
N PHE A 118 -7.51 -16.04 5.53
CA PHE A 118 -8.36 -15.59 4.42
C PHE A 118 -7.76 -16.04 3.09
N ASN A 119 -8.56 -16.01 2.02
CA ASN A 119 -8.14 -16.38 0.67
C ASN A 119 -8.23 -15.13 -0.24
N GLN A 120 -7.12 -14.40 -0.36
CA GLN A 120 -7.08 -13.21 -1.20
C GLN A 120 -7.41 -13.53 -2.66
N GLN A 121 -8.22 -12.70 -3.28
CA GLN A 121 -8.67 -12.83 -4.66
C GLN A 121 -8.39 -11.55 -5.44
N ALA A 122 -8.27 -11.66 -6.77
CA ALA A 122 -8.14 -10.52 -7.69
C ALA A 122 -7.00 -9.57 -7.31
N CYS A 123 -5.84 -10.12 -6.96
CA CYS A 123 -4.65 -9.35 -6.59
C CYS A 123 -3.67 -9.28 -7.75
N ILE A 124 -3.14 -8.09 -8.03
CA ILE A 124 -2.15 -7.85 -9.07
C ILE A 124 -0.84 -7.42 -8.43
N GLU A 125 0.21 -8.21 -8.69
CA GLU A 125 1.59 -7.91 -8.26
C GLU A 125 2.26 -7.01 -9.29
N LEU A 126 2.57 -5.77 -8.90
CA LEU A 126 3.14 -4.79 -9.82
C LEU A 126 4.52 -5.18 -10.36
N GLN A 127 5.34 -5.87 -9.58
CA GLN A 127 6.65 -6.31 -10.07
C GLN A 127 6.55 -7.21 -11.30
N GLU A 128 5.49 -8.00 -11.40
CA GLU A 128 5.21 -8.83 -12.57
C GLU A 128 4.46 -8.05 -13.65
N TYR A 129 3.53 -7.20 -13.24
CA TYR A 129 2.69 -6.41 -14.15
C TYR A 129 3.49 -5.45 -15.04
N VAL A 130 4.57 -4.85 -14.52
CA VAL A 130 5.39 -3.88 -15.27
C VAL A 130 6.41 -4.51 -16.22
N ARG A 131 6.69 -5.80 -16.08
CA ARG A 131 7.70 -6.51 -16.89
C ARG A 131 7.43 -6.47 -18.40
N PRO A 132 6.21 -6.74 -18.88
CA PRO A 132 5.91 -6.67 -20.32
C PRO A 132 6.16 -5.30 -20.92
N PHE A 133 6.15 -4.23 -20.13
CA PHE A 133 6.46 -2.87 -20.55
C PHE A 133 7.96 -2.54 -20.55
N GLY A 134 8.80 -3.54 -20.24
CA GLY A 134 10.26 -3.43 -20.28
C GLY A 134 10.91 -2.93 -19.00
N ILE A 135 10.15 -2.66 -17.94
CA ILE A 135 10.66 -2.21 -16.65
C ILE A 135 11.24 -3.41 -15.87
N GLN A 136 12.50 -3.29 -15.46
CA GLN A 136 13.23 -4.32 -14.72
C GLN A 136 13.43 -3.99 -13.24
N ASP A 137 13.29 -2.73 -12.86
CA ASP A 137 13.34 -2.31 -11.47
C ASP A 137 12.17 -2.90 -10.68
N LYS A 138 12.42 -3.22 -9.40
CA LYS A 138 11.47 -3.92 -8.53
C LYS A 138 10.95 -3.07 -7.38
N SER A 139 11.58 -1.94 -7.07
CA SER A 139 11.13 -1.08 -5.98
C SER A 139 10.06 -0.12 -6.47
N LEU A 140 9.08 0.19 -5.60
CA LEU A 140 8.02 1.13 -5.88
C LEU A 140 8.59 2.50 -6.31
N GLN A 141 9.61 2.99 -5.60
CA GLN A 141 10.23 4.29 -5.86
C GLN A 141 10.83 4.36 -7.25
N LYS A 142 11.49 3.31 -7.70
CA LYS A 142 12.12 3.28 -9.02
C LYS A 142 11.10 3.11 -10.14
N ILE A 143 10.14 2.20 -9.97
CA ILE A 143 9.06 2.01 -10.94
C ILE A 143 8.28 3.32 -11.12
N TYR A 144 7.90 3.96 -10.01
CA TYR A 144 7.20 5.24 -10.02
C TYR A 144 8.04 6.35 -10.67
N GLY A 145 9.32 6.42 -10.33
CA GLY A 145 10.27 7.37 -10.92
C GLY A 145 10.43 7.20 -12.43
N ILE A 146 10.46 5.97 -12.94
CA ILE A 146 10.51 5.68 -14.38
C ILE A 146 9.26 6.22 -15.08
N LEU A 147 8.09 5.99 -14.50
CA LEU A 147 6.79 6.26 -15.12
C LEU A 147 6.35 7.72 -14.99
N PHE A 148 6.50 8.30 -13.80
CA PHE A 148 5.93 9.62 -13.49
C PHE A 148 6.96 10.73 -13.35
N ARG A 149 8.25 10.41 -13.32
CA ARG A 149 9.33 11.38 -13.08
C ARG A 149 9.20 12.09 -11.73
N GLU A 150 8.63 11.37 -10.77
CA GLU A 150 8.46 11.82 -9.40
C GLU A 150 9.02 10.78 -8.44
N LYS A 151 9.42 11.21 -7.25
CA LYS A 151 9.92 10.30 -6.20
C LYS A 151 8.92 10.11 -5.09
N ILE A 152 8.89 8.88 -4.57
CA ILE A 152 8.14 8.52 -3.37
C ILE A 152 9.11 8.51 -2.19
N SER A 153 8.74 9.17 -1.09
CA SER A 153 9.54 9.22 0.12
C SER A 153 9.67 7.84 0.77
N LYS A 154 10.82 7.57 1.39
CA LYS A 154 11.04 6.42 2.29
C LYS A 154 11.22 6.83 3.75
N SER A 155 11.02 8.11 4.07
CA SER A 155 11.40 8.69 5.36
C SER A 155 10.70 8.07 6.57
N GLN A 156 9.49 7.55 6.41
CA GLN A 156 8.68 6.98 7.50
C GLN A 156 8.70 5.45 7.57
N ARG A 157 9.44 4.79 6.68
CA ARG A 157 9.43 3.32 6.57
C ARG A 157 9.74 2.60 7.89
N LEU A 158 10.68 3.12 8.67
CA LEU A 158 11.12 2.53 9.93
C LEU A 158 10.55 3.22 11.16
N SER A 159 9.48 3.99 11.00
CA SER A 159 8.81 4.65 12.12
C SER A 159 7.92 3.68 12.91
N ASN A 160 7.43 4.11 14.07
CA ASN A 160 6.56 3.29 14.91
C ASN A 160 5.11 3.33 14.41
N TRP A 161 4.72 2.33 13.64
CA TRP A 161 3.36 2.19 13.10
C TRP A 161 2.32 1.76 14.16
N GLU A 162 2.76 1.43 15.37
CA GLU A 162 1.90 1.12 16.51
C GLU A 162 1.78 2.28 17.50
N ALA A 163 2.28 3.47 17.15
CA ALA A 163 2.14 4.67 17.99
C ALA A 163 0.66 4.98 18.30
N ASP A 164 0.38 5.58 19.44
CA ASP A 164 -1.00 5.92 19.83
C ASP A 164 -1.69 6.79 18.79
N VAL A 165 -0.97 7.76 18.24
CA VAL A 165 -1.43 8.65 17.18
C VAL A 165 -0.39 8.66 16.05
N LEU A 166 -0.83 8.40 14.82
CA LEU A 166 0.00 8.54 13.65
C LEU A 166 0.25 10.02 13.34
N THR A 167 1.49 10.37 13.00
CA THR A 167 1.82 11.73 12.54
C THR A 167 1.26 11.99 11.15
N ASP A 168 1.12 13.26 10.78
CA ASP A 168 0.71 13.64 9.41
C ASP A 168 1.70 13.10 8.38
N ALA A 169 2.99 13.09 8.69
CA ALA A 169 4.03 12.52 7.82
C ALA A 169 3.82 11.01 7.60
N GLN A 170 3.48 10.25 8.65
CA GLN A 170 3.17 8.83 8.53
C GLN A 170 1.92 8.58 7.69
N LYS A 171 0.84 9.33 7.93
CA LYS A 171 -0.40 9.21 7.17
C LYS A 171 -0.17 9.47 5.68
N GLN A 172 0.54 10.55 5.37
CA GLN A 172 0.83 10.92 3.99
C GLN A 172 1.73 9.90 3.30
N TYR A 173 2.74 9.41 3.99
CA TYR A 173 3.62 8.35 3.50
C TYR A 173 2.84 7.07 3.16
N ALA A 174 2.06 6.57 4.11
CA ALA A 174 1.31 5.33 3.95
C ALA A 174 0.26 5.41 2.85
N ALA A 175 -0.47 6.53 2.76
CA ALA A 175 -1.46 6.75 1.72
C ALA A 175 -0.82 6.85 0.33
N THR A 176 0.33 7.52 0.23
CA THR A 176 1.05 7.69 -1.04
C THR A 176 1.51 6.35 -1.60
N ASP A 177 2.01 5.43 -0.77
CA ASP A 177 2.47 4.12 -1.22
C ASP A 177 1.34 3.28 -1.83
N ALA A 178 0.18 3.21 -1.19
CA ALA A 178 -0.97 2.48 -1.72
C ALA A 178 -1.53 3.13 -2.99
N TRP A 179 -1.70 4.44 -3.00
CA TRP A 179 -2.17 5.19 -4.15
C TRP A 179 -1.20 5.11 -5.35
N ALA A 180 0.11 5.12 -5.11
CA ALA A 180 1.12 4.98 -6.16
C ALA A 180 0.99 3.66 -6.90
N CYS A 181 0.66 2.57 -6.21
CA CYS A 181 0.39 1.28 -6.83
C CYS A 181 -0.78 1.36 -7.80
N LEU A 182 -1.86 2.03 -7.39
CA LEU A 182 -3.03 2.25 -8.24
C LEU A 182 -2.69 3.09 -9.47
N ASN A 183 -1.92 4.16 -9.30
CA ASN A 183 -1.48 5.01 -10.41
C ASN A 183 -0.64 4.27 -11.44
N ILE A 184 0.27 3.43 -11.00
CA ILE A 184 1.09 2.61 -11.90
C ILE A 184 0.20 1.72 -12.75
N TYR A 185 -0.77 1.06 -12.13
CA TYR A 185 -1.71 0.21 -12.83
C TYR A 185 -2.55 0.97 -13.87
N HIS A 186 -3.04 2.15 -13.52
CA HIS A 186 -3.86 2.96 -14.43
C HIS A 186 -3.06 3.50 -15.63
N LEU A 187 -1.78 3.77 -15.46
CA LEU A 187 -0.95 4.33 -16.54
C LEU A 187 -0.60 3.29 -17.60
N LEU A 188 -0.42 2.06 -17.21
CA LEU A 188 0.01 0.96 -18.07
C LEU A 188 -1.18 0.09 -18.50
#